data_972720c3c6773725a71eb41387d6f5cb
#
_entry.id   972720c3c6773725a71eb41387d6f5cb
#
_cell.length_a   1.000
_cell.length_b   1.000
_cell.length_c   1.000
_cell.angle_alpha   90.00
_cell.angle_beta   90.00
_cell.angle_gamma   90.00
#
_symmetry.space_group_name_H-M   'P 1'
#
loop_
_entity.id
_entity.type
_entity.pdbx_description
1 polymer ?
#
loop_
_entity_poly.entity_id
_entity_poly.type
_entity_poly.pdbx_seq_one_letter_code
_entity_poly.pdbx_strand_id
1 'polypeptide(L)'
;MRGIFITFEGGEGAGKSTQIRRLAAVLESYGLSVTLTREPGGTPLAEAIRGLILTHEAASEDGLTQALLFAAARRDHVLRVIRPALAAGHVVLCDRFADSSRAYQGGKVPDAMLEQVIALGTDGLVPDLTFLLDVNAELGLERARSRFTGVEDTFERSNLAFHREVRRRFHAIAASEPHRFIVIDASQDEAYVAESIRLAVRQRIFAVPGVGE
;
A
#
# COMPACT_ATOMS: atom_id res chain seq x y z
N MET A 1 22.26 -8.45 -6.45
CA MET A 1 21.74 -7.86 -5.21
C MET A 1 20.34 -8.40 -4.97
N ARG A 2 19.93 -8.69 -3.71
CA ARG A 2 18.52 -9.04 -3.41
C ARG A 2 17.65 -7.83 -3.75
N GLY A 3 16.50 -8.05 -4.41
CA GLY A 3 15.51 -6.98 -4.61
C GLY A 3 14.97 -6.44 -3.30
N ILE A 4 14.45 -5.23 -3.33
CA ILE A 4 13.93 -4.51 -2.16
C ILE A 4 12.43 -4.26 -2.37
N PHE A 5 11.61 -4.58 -1.37
CA PHE A 5 10.16 -4.40 -1.42
C PHE A 5 9.71 -3.26 -0.52
N ILE A 6 9.22 -2.20 -1.12
CA ILE A 6 8.73 -1.00 -0.42
C ILE A 6 7.24 -0.82 -0.72
N THR A 7 6.44 -0.65 0.32
CA THR A 7 5.00 -0.40 0.20
C THR A 7 4.63 1.00 0.69
N PHE A 8 3.55 1.52 0.13
CA PHE A 8 2.97 2.80 0.50
C PHE A 8 1.54 2.59 0.96
N GLU A 9 1.28 2.96 2.20
CA GLU A 9 0.00 2.79 2.87
C GLU A 9 -0.56 4.15 3.30
N GLY A 10 -1.84 4.19 3.65
CA GLY A 10 -2.54 5.40 4.09
C GLY A 10 -3.94 5.51 3.49
N GLY A 11 -4.72 6.45 4.02
CA GLY A 11 -6.09 6.72 3.60
C GLY A 11 -6.23 7.20 2.16
N GLU A 12 -7.48 7.48 1.78
CA GLU A 12 -7.76 8.09 0.49
C GLU A 12 -7.17 9.52 0.43
N GLY A 13 -6.75 9.96 -0.76
CA GLY A 13 -6.17 11.29 -0.93
C GLY A 13 -4.81 11.54 -0.25
N ALA A 14 -4.18 10.54 0.37
CA ALA A 14 -2.88 10.70 1.04
C ALA A 14 -1.69 10.97 0.10
N GLY A 15 -1.87 10.89 -1.21
CA GLY A 15 -0.82 11.21 -2.18
C GLY A 15 0.10 10.04 -2.56
N LYS A 16 -0.23 8.80 -2.17
CA LYS A 16 0.59 7.60 -2.39
C LYS A 16 1.13 7.49 -3.83
N SER A 17 0.25 7.45 -4.81
CA SER A 17 0.63 7.26 -6.22
C SER A 17 1.54 8.37 -6.77
N THR A 18 1.44 9.59 -6.25
CA THR A 18 2.33 10.71 -6.60
C THR A 18 3.72 10.48 -6.03
N GLN A 19 3.80 10.13 -4.75
CA GLN A 19 5.08 9.91 -4.06
C GLN A 19 5.81 8.68 -4.57
N ILE A 20 5.09 7.63 -4.91
CA ILE A 20 5.65 6.42 -5.55
C ILE A 20 6.35 6.78 -6.86
N ARG A 21 5.70 7.55 -7.76
CA ARG A 21 6.30 7.96 -9.03
C ARG A 21 7.53 8.85 -8.83
N ARG A 22 7.49 9.77 -7.86
CA ARG A 22 8.65 10.61 -7.52
C ARG A 22 9.82 9.80 -7.02
N LEU A 23 9.57 8.86 -6.09
CA LEU A 23 10.62 7.99 -5.59
C LEU A 23 11.20 7.11 -6.69
N ALA A 24 10.36 6.54 -7.56
CA ALA A 24 10.81 5.75 -8.70
C ALA A 24 11.79 6.52 -9.59
N ALA A 25 11.44 7.73 -9.99
CA ALA A 25 12.31 8.57 -10.82
C ALA A 25 13.67 8.86 -10.15
N VAL A 26 13.69 9.05 -8.84
CA VAL A 26 14.94 9.24 -8.08
C VAL A 26 15.78 7.96 -8.08
N LEU A 27 15.18 6.80 -7.81
CA LEU A 27 15.89 5.51 -7.78
C LEU A 27 16.44 5.14 -9.17
N GLU A 28 15.65 5.37 -10.23
CA GLU A 28 16.07 5.15 -11.61
C GLU A 28 17.23 6.09 -12.00
N SER A 29 17.24 7.34 -11.51
CA SER A 29 18.36 8.27 -11.73
C SER A 29 19.67 7.82 -11.09
N TYR A 30 19.59 6.94 -10.09
CA TYR A 30 20.75 6.27 -9.49
C TYR A 30 21.11 4.93 -10.17
N GLY A 31 20.47 4.60 -11.30
CA GLY A 31 20.74 3.39 -12.07
C GLY A 31 20.08 2.13 -11.51
N LEU A 32 19.13 2.26 -10.59
CA LEU A 32 18.41 1.11 -10.03
C LEU A 32 17.24 0.72 -10.94
N SER A 33 17.03 -0.58 -11.11
CA SER A 33 15.82 -1.10 -11.76
C SER A 33 14.64 -1.02 -10.82
N VAL A 34 13.57 -0.33 -11.22
CA VAL A 34 12.36 -0.12 -10.42
C VAL A 34 11.17 -0.82 -11.06
N THR A 35 10.35 -1.48 -10.24
CA THR A 35 9.04 -2.01 -10.64
C THR A 35 7.96 -1.27 -9.87
N LEU A 36 7.11 -0.55 -10.60
CA LEU A 36 5.93 0.13 -10.03
C LEU A 36 4.72 -0.77 -10.13
N THR A 37 3.99 -0.93 -9.03
CA THR A 37 2.79 -1.74 -9.01
C THR A 37 1.80 -1.25 -7.95
N ARG A 38 0.61 -1.87 -7.88
CA ARG A 38 -0.43 -1.50 -6.91
C ARG A 38 -1.33 -2.68 -6.55
N GLU A 39 -2.03 -2.57 -5.43
CA GLU A 39 -3.07 -3.51 -5.01
C GLU A 39 -4.41 -2.81 -4.68
N PRO A 40 -5.53 -3.48 -4.94
CA PRO A 40 -5.65 -4.67 -5.78
C PRO A 40 -5.37 -4.34 -7.25
N GLY A 41 -4.67 -5.24 -7.96
CA GLY A 41 -4.30 -5.05 -9.36
C GLY A 41 -2.92 -5.59 -9.70
N GLY A 42 -2.34 -5.09 -10.80
CA GLY A 42 -0.98 -5.45 -11.25
C GLY A 42 -0.91 -6.69 -12.13
N THR A 43 -1.99 -7.50 -12.23
CA THR A 43 -2.11 -8.63 -13.16
C THR A 43 -3.51 -8.65 -13.77
N PRO A 44 -3.73 -9.29 -14.92
CA PRO A 44 -5.08 -9.39 -15.51
C PRO A 44 -6.12 -9.98 -14.56
N LEU A 45 -5.77 -11.02 -13.79
CA LEU A 45 -6.69 -11.62 -12.81
C LEU A 45 -6.94 -10.67 -11.64
N ALA A 46 -5.89 -10.05 -11.09
CA ALA A 46 -6.04 -9.11 -9.98
C ALA A 46 -6.84 -7.85 -10.38
N GLU A 47 -6.72 -7.37 -11.63
CA GLU A 47 -7.54 -6.26 -12.15
C GLU A 47 -9.02 -6.67 -12.31
N ALA A 48 -9.31 -7.90 -12.75
CA ALA A 48 -10.68 -8.41 -12.81
C ALA A 48 -11.29 -8.50 -11.40
N ILE A 49 -10.55 -9.01 -10.42
CA ILE A 49 -11.00 -9.06 -9.02
C ILE A 49 -11.17 -7.64 -8.46
N ARG A 50 -10.27 -6.69 -8.77
CA ARG A 50 -10.43 -5.28 -8.42
C ARG A 50 -11.76 -4.73 -8.93
N GLY A 51 -12.11 -5.01 -10.19
CA GLY A 51 -13.39 -4.61 -10.75
C GLY A 51 -14.56 -5.12 -9.90
N LEU A 52 -14.56 -6.40 -9.53
CA LEU A 52 -15.59 -6.98 -8.66
C LEU A 52 -15.67 -6.28 -7.29
N ILE A 53 -14.52 -6.06 -6.62
CA ILE A 53 -14.48 -5.45 -5.28
C ILE A 53 -15.01 -4.01 -5.32
N LEU A 54 -14.67 -3.23 -6.34
CA LEU A 54 -14.98 -1.79 -6.37
C LEU A 54 -16.40 -1.48 -6.88
N THR A 55 -16.99 -2.38 -7.68
CA THR A 55 -18.29 -2.11 -8.33
C THR A 55 -19.44 -2.96 -7.80
N HIS A 56 -19.17 -4.10 -7.18
CA HIS A 56 -20.22 -5.04 -6.75
C HIS A 56 -20.56 -4.83 -5.27
N GLU A 57 -21.79 -4.37 -4.97
CA GLU A 57 -22.22 -4.11 -3.59
C GLU A 57 -22.12 -5.36 -2.72
N ALA A 58 -22.51 -6.54 -3.22
CA ALA A 58 -22.42 -7.80 -2.48
C ALA A 58 -20.98 -8.18 -2.07
N ALA A 59 -19.96 -7.74 -2.80
CA ALA A 59 -18.55 -7.98 -2.43
C ALA A 59 -18.11 -7.14 -1.22
N SER A 60 -18.87 -6.13 -0.82
CA SER A 60 -18.56 -5.22 0.30
C SER A 60 -19.37 -5.53 1.57
N GLU A 61 -20.42 -6.34 1.51
CA GLU A 61 -21.31 -6.62 2.64
C GLU A 61 -20.67 -7.55 3.66
N ASP A 62 -19.99 -8.62 3.21
CA ASP A 62 -19.29 -9.54 4.10
C ASP A 62 -17.78 -9.26 4.12
N GLY A 63 -17.25 -8.89 5.30
CA GLY A 63 -15.85 -8.55 5.49
C GLY A 63 -14.90 -9.70 5.17
N LEU A 64 -15.29 -10.96 5.42
CA LEU A 64 -14.47 -12.13 5.12
C LEU A 64 -14.41 -12.41 3.61
N THR A 65 -15.54 -12.36 2.92
CA THR A 65 -15.59 -12.47 1.45
C THR A 65 -14.72 -11.41 0.80
N GLN A 66 -14.80 -10.16 1.27
CA GLN A 66 -13.97 -9.08 0.80
C GLN A 66 -12.48 -9.37 1.03
N ALA A 67 -12.09 -9.82 2.23
CA ALA A 67 -10.72 -10.17 2.56
C ALA A 67 -10.18 -11.30 1.67
N LEU A 68 -11.00 -12.33 1.40
CA LEU A 68 -10.65 -13.44 0.51
C LEU A 68 -10.43 -12.99 -0.94
N LEU A 69 -11.24 -12.07 -1.45
CA LEU A 69 -11.06 -11.49 -2.78
C LEU A 69 -9.74 -10.69 -2.87
N PHE A 70 -9.45 -9.86 -1.86
CA PHE A 70 -8.16 -9.17 -1.78
C PHE A 70 -6.98 -10.14 -1.70
N ALA A 71 -7.11 -11.22 -0.91
CA ALA A 71 -6.06 -12.22 -0.79
C ALA A 71 -5.83 -12.98 -2.10
N ALA A 72 -6.88 -13.32 -2.84
CA ALA A 72 -6.78 -13.97 -4.15
C ALA A 72 -6.05 -13.07 -5.16
N ALA A 73 -6.45 -11.79 -5.26
CA ALA A 73 -5.79 -10.81 -6.13
C ALA A 73 -4.31 -10.63 -5.75
N ARG A 74 -4.01 -10.49 -4.46
CA ARG A 74 -2.65 -10.34 -3.92
C ARG A 74 -1.80 -11.55 -4.24
N ARG A 75 -2.31 -12.77 -4.05
CA ARG A 75 -1.54 -13.98 -4.33
C ARG A 75 -1.10 -14.06 -5.78
N ASP A 76 -1.99 -13.79 -6.72
CA ASP A 76 -1.63 -13.77 -8.14
C ASP A 76 -0.61 -12.67 -8.45
N HIS A 77 -0.77 -11.49 -7.86
CA HIS A 77 0.15 -10.36 -7.99
C HIS A 77 1.54 -10.67 -7.40
N VAL A 78 1.61 -11.25 -6.20
CA VAL A 78 2.86 -11.65 -5.55
C VAL A 78 3.63 -12.64 -6.42
N LEU A 79 2.95 -13.68 -6.91
CA LEU A 79 3.61 -14.75 -7.65
C LEU A 79 4.03 -14.32 -9.07
N ARG A 80 3.27 -13.46 -9.72
CA ARG A 80 3.51 -13.10 -11.13
C ARG A 80 4.29 -11.81 -11.35
N VAL A 81 4.28 -10.90 -10.38
CA VAL A 81 4.90 -9.57 -10.51
C VAL A 81 5.94 -9.34 -9.43
N ILE A 82 5.56 -9.39 -8.14
CA ILE A 82 6.45 -8.94 -7.08
C ILE A 82 7.65 -9.88 -6.91
N ARG A 83 7.43 -11.18 -6.73
CA ARG A 83 8.52 -12.15 -6.53
C ARG A 83 9.49 -12.22 -7.72
N PRO A 84 9.02 -12.26 -8.99
CA PRO A 84 9.94 -12.22 -10.13
C PRO A 84 10.78 -10.95 -10.18
N ALA A 85 10.18 -9.77 -9.92
CA ALA A 85 10.92 -8.51 -9.89
C ALA A 85 11.98 -8.49 -8.79
N LEU A 86 11.63 -8.95 -7.57
CA LEU A 86 12.58 -9.07 -6.46
C LEU A 86 13.71 -10.06 -6.76
N ALA A 87 13.40 -11.19 -7.41
CA ALA A 87 14.40 -12.16 -7.84
C ALA A 87 15.36 -11.58 -8.89
N ALA A 88 14.87 -10.67 -9.74
CA ALA A 88 15.68 -9.94 -10.72
C ALA A 88 16.50 -8.78 -10.09
N GLY A 89 16.37 -8.55 -8.78
CA GLY A 89 17.10 -7.50 -8.07
C GLY A 89 16.48 -6.10 -8.16
N HIS A 90 15.22 -5.99 -8.59
CA HIS A 90 14.53 -4.70 -8.69
C HIS A 90 14.15 -4.14 -7.30
N VAL A 91 14.03 -2.82 -7.23
CA VAL A 91 13.26 -2.16 -6.18
C VAL A 91 11.80 -2.18 -6.59
N VAL A 92 10.96 -2.91 -5.83
CA VAL A 92 9.52 -2.97 -6.07
C VAL A 92 8.83 -1.93 -5.19
N LEU A 93 8.13 -0.97 -5.81
CA LEU A 93 7.32 0.04 -5.14
C LEU A 93 5.84 -0.28 -5.37
N CYS A 94 5.10 -0.56 -4.29
CA CYS A 94 3.71 -0.97 -4.35
C CYS A 94 2.78 0.02 -3.65
N ASP A 95 1.75 0.50 -4.36
CA ASP A 95 0.66 1.29 -3.79
C ASP A 95 -0.33 0.33 -3.12
N ARG A 96 -0.32 0.28 -1.80
CA ARG A 96 -1.03 -0.65 -0.92
C ARG A 96 -0.50 -2.09 -0.99
N PHE A 97 -0.61 -2.79 0.13
CA PHE A 97 -0.33 -4.22 0.27
C PHE A 97 -1.14 -4.81 1.45
N ALA A 98 -0.57 -5.76 2.17
CA ALA A 98 -1.23 -6.49 3.26
C ALA A 98 -1.78 -5.59 4.38
N ASP A 99 -1.11 -4.49 4.69
CA ASP A 99 -1.51 -3.57 5.77
C ASP A 99 -2.80 -2.81 5.43
N SER A 100 -3.08 -2.58 4.15
CA SER A 100 -4.41 -2.12 3.72
C SER A 100 -5.51 -3.11 4.12
N SER A 101 -5.31 -4.43 3.98
CA SER A 101 -6.30 -5.41 4.42
C SER A 101 -6.52 -5.37 5.94
N ARG A 102 -5.44 -5.25 6.72
CA ARG A 102 -5.53 -5.08 8.18
C ARG A 102 -6.34 -3.83 8.57
N ALA A 103 -6.11 -2.72 7.87
CA ALA A 103 -6.77 -1.46 8.17
C ALA A 103 -8.24 -1.43 7.74
N TYR A 104 -8.57 -1.94 6.54
CA TYR A 104 -9.90 -1.83 5.94
C TYR A 104 -10.85 -2.97 6.31
N GLN A 105 -10.37 -4.20 6.45
CA GLN A 105 -11.15 -5.38 6.85
C GLN A 105 -11.07 -5.68 8.35
N GLY A 106 -10.09 -5.16 9.06
CA GLY A 106 -10.00 -5.30 10.51
C GLY A 106 -11.29 -4.83 11.21
N GLY A 107 -11.70 -5.50 12.29
CA GLY A 107 -12.96 -5.27 13.01
C GLY A 107 -14.24 -5.71 12.28
N LYS A 108 -14.15 -6.08 11.00
CA LYS A 108 -15.22 -6.77 10.26
C LYS A 108 -14.98 -8.29 10.24
N VAL A 109 -13.73 -8.70 10.39
CA VAL A 109 -13.28 -10.10 10.45
C VAL A 109 -12.50 -10.27 11.74
N PRO A 110 -12.64 -11.40 12.46
CA PRO A 110 -11.79 -11.69 13.62
C PRO A 110 -10.30 -11.64 13.25
N ASP A 111 -9.47 -10.99 14.07
CA ASP A 111 -8.07 -10.69 13.73
C ASP A 111 -7.26 -11.95 13.34
N ALA A 112 -7.41 -13.04 14.09
CA ALA A 112 -6.71 -14.29 13.81
C ALA A 112 -7.09 -14.88 12.45
N MET A 113 -8.34 -14.75 12.02
CA MET A 113 -8.82 -15.22 10.73
C MET A 113 -8.32 -14.29 9.60
N LEU A 114 -8.35 -12.99 9.83
CA LEU A 114 -7.83 -12.01 8.88
C LEU A 114 -6.33 -12.23 8.60
N GLU A 115 -5.53 -12.47 9.64
CA GLU A 115 -4.11 -12.76 9.49
C GLU A 115 -3.84 -14.07 8.73
N GLN A 116 -4.66 -15.11 8.93
CA GLN A 116 -4.57 -16.33 8.12
C GLN A 116 -4.86 -16.06 6.63
N VAL A 117 -5.90 -15.29 6.33
CA VAL A 117 -6.25 -14.89 4.96
C VAL A 117 -5.12 -14.05 4.34
N ILE A 118 -4.55 -13.11 5.08
CA ILE A 118 -3.42 -12.29 4.65
C ILE A 118 -2.20 -13.17 4.36
N ALA A 119 -1.87 -14.11 5.24
CA ALA A 119 -0.73 -15.02 5.07
C ALA A 119 -0.85 -15.86 3.79
N LEU A 120 -2.05 -16.36 3.47
CA LEU A 120 -2.32 -17.08 2.23
C LEU A 120 -2.13 -16.18 0.99
N GLY A 121 -2.57 -14.93 1.07
CA GLY A 121 -2.44 -13.96 -0.02
C GLY A 121 -1.01 -13.49 -0.25
N THR A 122 -0.25 -13.25 0.82
CA THR A 122 1.14 -12.76 0.72
C THR A 122 2.15 -13.85 0.40
N ASP A 123 1.78 -15.12 0.60
CA ASP A 123 2.72 -16.26 0.50
C ASP A 123 3.97 -16.04 1.39
N GLY A 124 3.76 -15.46 2.58
CA GLY A 124 4.81 -15.12 3.53
C GLY A 124 5.69 -13.91 3.15
N LEU A 125 5.38 -13.21 2.07
CA LEU A 125 6.12 -12.01 1.68
C LEU A 125 5.77 -10.85 2.61
N VAL A 126 6.81 -10.21 3.15
CA VAL A 126 6.71 -9.01 4.01
C VAL A 126 7.52 -7.89 3.37
N PRO A 127 7.02 -6.64 3.36
CA PRO A 127 7.79 -5.50 2.88
C PRO A 127 9.04 -5.24 3.72
N ASP A 128 10.15 -4.87 3.06
CA ASP A 128 11.37 -4.42 3.73
C ASP A 128 11.16 -3.04 4.39
N LEU A 129 10.29 -2.21 3.79
CA LEU A 129 9.94 -0.88 4.28
C LEU A 129 8.50 -0.54 3.89
N THR A 130 7.74 0.08 4.80
CA THR A 130 6.39 0.59 4.56
C THR A 130 6.31 2.07 4.93
N PHE A 131 5.94 2.90 3.98
CA PHE A 131 5.60 4.30 4.24
C PHE A 131 4.12 4.42 4.54
N LEU A 132 3.77 4.83 5.75
CA LEU A 132 2.43 5.28 6.08
C LEU A 132 2.33 6.78 5.81
N LEU A 133 1.66 7.15 4.71
CA LEU A 133 1.35 8.55 4.41
C LEU A 133 0.12 8.96 5.21
N ASP A 134 0.37 9.63 6.34
CA ASP A 134 -0.69 10.00 7.27
C ASP A 134 -1.30 11.36 6.91
N VAL A 135 -2.61 11.36 6.72
CA VAL A 135 -3.43 12.56 6.54
C VAL A 135 -4.74 12.37 7.30
N ASN A 136 -5.29 13.44 7.86
CA ASN A 136 -6.62 13.33 8.46
C ASN A 136 -7.68 12.96 7.40
N ALA A 137 -8.72 12.26 7.84
CA ALA A 137 -9.71 11.69 6.93
C ALA A 137 -10.45 12.77 6.13
N GLU A 138 -10.71 13.93 6.73
CA GLU A 138 -11.38 15.05 6.13
C GLU A 138 -10.61 15.61 4.93
N LEU A 139 -9.35 15.97 5.15
CA LEU A 139 -8.45 16.48 4.12
C LEU A 139 -8.19 15.43 3.03
N GLY A 140 -8.03 14.17 3.43
CA GLY A 140 -7.82 13.06 2.51
C GLY A 140 -9.00 12.89 1.54
N LEU A 141 -10.23 12.88 2.07
CA LEU A 141 -11.44 12.78 1.26
C LEU A 141 -11.67 14.02 0.37
N GLU A 142 -11.37 15.21 0.87
CA GLU A 142 -11.41 16.43 0.06
C GLU A 142 -10.46 16.35 -1.13
N ARG A 143 -9.20 15.94 -0.90
CA ARG A 143 -8.21 15.74 -1.95
C ARG A 143 -8.57 14.60 -2.92
N ALA A 144 -9.22 13.54 -2.46
CA ALA A 144 -9.72 12.46 -3.32
C ALA A 144 -10.82 13.00 -4.24
N ARG A 145 -11.82 13.68 -3.70
CA ARG A 145 -12.94 14.26 -4.46
C ARG A 145 -12.50 15.31 -5.49
N SER A 146 -11.54 16.15 -5.15
CA SER A 146 -11.06 17.21 -6.09
C SER A 146 -10.33 16.63 -7.32
N ARG A 147 -9.83 15.40 -7.25
CA ARG A 147 -9.15 14.70 -8.37
C ARG A 147 -10.07 13.79 -9.17
N PHE A 148 -11.32 13.70 -8.74
CA PHE A 148 -12.24 12.68 -9.23
C PHE A 148 -12.87 13.09 -10.58
N THR A 149 -12.87 12.17 -11.56
CA THR A 149 -13.45 12.34 -12.91
C THR A 149 -14.42 11.23 -13.31
N GLY A 150 -14.88 10.40 -12.36
CA GLY A 150 -15.68 9.21 -12.66
C GLY A 150 -16.69 8.79 -11.56
N VAL A 151 -16.98 7.50 -11.41
CA VAL A 151 -17.87 6.94 -10.37
C VAL A 151 -17.06 6.62 -9.10
N GLU A 152 -17.43 7.20 -7.95
CA GLU A 152 -16.82 6.90 -6.64
C GLU A 152 -16.86 5.38 -6.38
N ASP A 153 -15.75 4.81 -5.93
CA ASP A 153 -15.68 3.41 -5.55
C ASP A 153 -16.38 3.15 -4.19
N THR A 154 -16.55 1.88 -3.86
CA THR A 154 -17.25 1.44 -2.63
C THR A 154 -16.61 2.01 -1.35
N PHE A 155 -15.28 2.21 -1.34
CA PHE A 155 -14.58 2.75 -0.17
C PHE A 155 -14.69 4.26 -0.08
N GLU A 156 -14.61 4.98 -1.21
CA GLU A 156 -14.78 6.44 -1.25
C GLU A 156 -16.18 6.88 -0.79
N ARG A 157 -17.21 6.04 -1.05
CA ARG A 157 -18.59 6.26 -0.57
C ARG A 157 -18.78 6.02 0.93
N SER A 158 -17.81 5.39 1.60
CA SER A 158 -17.88 5.13 3.03
C SER A 158 -17.93 6.42 3.83
N ASN A 159 -18.57 6.39 4.99
CA ASN A 159 -18.71 7.57 5.83
C ASN A 159 -17.37 7.98 6.48
N LEU A 160 -17.30 9.22 6.94
CA LEU A 160 -16.11 9.80 7.57
C LEU A 160 -15.64 9.00 8.80
N ALA A 161 -16.56 8.41 9.57
CA ALA A 161 -16.21 7.61 10.74
C ALA A 161 -15.42 6.35 10.35
N PHE A 162 -15.76 5.72 9.23
CA PHE A 162 -15.01 4.60 8.67
C PHE A 162 -13.56 5.01 8.31
N HIS A 163 -13.37 6.13 7.63
CA HIS A 163 -12.04 6.59 7.24
C HIS A 163 -11.17 7.00 8.44
N ARG A 164 -11.78 7.59 9.48
CA ARG A 164 -11.09 7.85 10.76
C ARG A 164 -10.65 6.56 11.44
N GLU A 165 -11.48 5.53 11.41
CA GLU A 165 -11.14 4.22 11.98
C GLU A 165 -10.03 3.51 11.19
N VAL A 166 -10.07 3.57 9.86
CA VAL A 166 -8.98 3.06 9.00
C VAL A 166 -7.66 3.76 9.34
N ARG A 167 -7.65 5.09 9.46
CA ARG A 167 -6.46 5.84 9.87
C ARG A 167 -5.96 5.39 11.24
N ARG A 168 -6.85 5.25 12.24
CA ARG A 168 -6.49 4.77 13.57
C ARG A 168 -5.82 3.39 13.52
N ARG A 169 -6.34 2.48 12.70
CA ARG A 169 -5.77 1.14 12.52
C ARG A 169 -4.41 1.17 11.86
N PHE A 170 -4.21 1.98 10.84
CA PHE A 170 -2.87 2.17 10.26
C PHE A 170 -1.86 2.63 11.30
N HIS A 171 -2.21 3.57 12.16
CA HIS A 171 -1.33 4.00 13.25
C HIS A 171 -1.02 2.87 14.24
N ALA A 172 -2.01 2.06 14.60
CA ALA A 172 -1.80 0.91 15.48
C ALA A 172 -0.86 -0.13 14.86
N ILE A 173 -1.02 -0.43 13.55
CA ILE A 173 -0.15 -1.33 12.80
C ILE A 173 1.28 -0.76 12.76
N ALA A 174 1.45 0.51 12.41
CA ALA A 174 2.75 1.16 12.36
C ALA A 174 3.46 1.15 13.72
N ALA A 175 2.72 1.36 14.81
CA ALA A 175 3.26 1.32 16.17
C ALA A 175 3.66 -0.10 16.61
N SER A 176 3.00 -1.16 16.11
CA SER A 176 3.34 -2.55 16.41
C SER A 176 4.57 -3.07 15.62
N GLU A 177 4.89 -2.45 14.47
CA GLU A 177 5.98 -2.87 13.60
C GLU A 177 6.94 -1.71 13.23
N PRO A 178 7.50 -0.97 14.22
CA PRO A 178 8.30 0.24 13.98
C PRO A 178 9.59 -0.02 13.21
N HIS A 179 10.04 -1.27 13.15
CA HIS A 179 11.24 -1.67 12.42
C HIS A 179 11.07 -1.55 10.89
N ARG A 180 9.86 -1.73 10.36
CA ARG A 180 9.58 -1.62 8.93
C ARG A 180 8.68 -0.44 8.55
N PHE A 181 8.02 0.22 9.50
CA PHE A 181 7.16 1.37 9.23
C PHE A 181 7.88 2.71 9.42
N ILE A 182 7.59 3.64 8.51
CA ILE A 182 7.90 5.06 8.66
C ILE A 182 6.62 5.84 8.40
N VAL A 183 6.18 6.59 9.41
CA VAL A 183 5.01 7.48 9.30
C VAL A 183 5.46 8.84 8.79
N ILE A 184 4.87 9.29 7.69
CA ILE A 184 5.14 10.59 7.06
C ILE A 184 3.89 11.46 7.14
N ASP A 185 4.01 12.66 7.66
CA ASP A 185 2.93 13.65 7.66
C ASP A 185 2.63 14.11 6.22
N ALA A 186 1.58 13.52 5.63
CA ALA A 186 1.13 13.83 4.28
C ALA A 186 0.16 15.02 4.20
N SER A 187 -0.05 15.75 5.31
CA SER A 187 -0.73 17.05 5.30
C SER A 187 0.15 18.15 4.72
N GLN A 188 1.46 18.01 4.82
CA GLN A 188 2.48 18.91 4.29
C GLN A 188 2.46 18.99 2.76
N ASP A 189 3.23 19.91 2.21
CA ASP A 189 3.36 20.03 0.75
C ASP A 189 4.02 18.79 0.11
N GLU A 190 3.77 18.62 -1.18
CA GLU A 190 4.19 17.44 -1.93
C GLU A 190 5.72 17.28 -1.98
N ALA A 191 6.46 18.38 -2.00
CA ALA A 191 7.93 18.37 -2.07
C ALA A 191 8.53 17.97 -0.72
N TYR A 192 7.98 18.45 0.39
CA TYR A 192 8.38 18.07 1.73
C TYR A 192 8.18 16.57 1.98
N VAL A 193 7.01 16.04 1.58
CA VAL A 193 6.71 14.60 1.70
C VAL A 193 7.70 13.78 0.86
N ALA A 194 7.98 14.20 -0.37
CA ALA A 194 8.93 13.52 -1.25
C ALA A 194 10.34 13.47 -0.66
N GLU A 195 10.81 14.61 -0.12
CA GLU A 195 12.13 14.69 0.51
C GLU A 195 12.22 13.81 1.77
N SER A 196 11.18 13.80 2.60
CA SER A 196 11.11 12.94 3.79
C SER A 196 11.21 11.45 3.42
N ILE A 197 10.52 11.02 2.37
CA ILE A 197 10.59 9.66 1.84
C ILE A 197 11.99 9.35 1.31
N ARG A 198 12.59 10.25 0.53
CA ARG A 198 13.93 10.09 -0.04
C ARG A 198 14.99 9.92 1.06
N LEU A 199 14.96 10.75 2.09
CA LEU A 199 15.87 10.66 3.23
C LEU A 199 15.72 9.34 3.98
N ALA A 200 14.47 8.90 4.21
CA ALA A 200 14.18 7.67 4.89
C ALA A 200 14.67 6.44 4.10
N VAL A 201 14.47 6.41 2.79
CA VAL A 201 14.99 5.34 1.92
C VAL A 201 16.52 5.31 1.97
N ARG A 202 17.17 6.46 1.87
CA ARG A 202 18.63 6.55 1.97
C ARG A 202 19.15 5.99 3.30
N GLN A 203 18.51 6.32 4.41
CA GLN A 203 18.93 5.89 5.76
C GLN A 203 18.65 4.39 6.01
N ARG A 204 17.51 3.88 5.57
CA ARG A 204 17.06 2.52 5.91
C ARG A 204 17.51 1.46 4.92
N ILE A 205 17.70 1.82 3.67
CA ILE A 205 17.98 0.87 2.59
C ILE A 205 19.44 0.96 2.15
N PHE A 206 19.99 2.17 1.99
CA PHE A 206 21.33 2.38 1.44
C PHE A 206 22.40 2.71 2.48
N ALA A 207 22.03 2.93 3.76
CA ALA A 207 23.00 3.14 4.83
C ALA A 207 23.57 1.83 5.42
N VAL A 208 23.17 0.66 4.91
CA VAL A 208 23.79 -0.62 5.29
C VAL A 208 25.13 -0.70 4.56
N PRO A 209 26.30 -0.85 5.27
CA PRO A 209 27.60 -1.01 4.62
C PRO A 209 27.56 -2.20 3.62
N GLY A 210 27.79 -1.92 2.34
CA GLY A 210 27.79 -2.93 1.27
C GLY A 210 26.75 -2.72 0.16
N VAL A 211 25.93 -1.69 0.22
CA VAL A 211 24.99 -1.31 -0.85
C VAL A 211 25.31 0.11 -1.31
N GLY A 212 26.17 0.25 -2.33
CA GLY A 212 26.45 1.56 -2.96
C GLY A 212 27.90 2.02 -2.93
N GLU A 213 28.87 1.14 -3.13
CA GLU A 213 30.18 1.48 -3.69
C GLU A 213 30.30 0.93 -5.13
#